data_bcfaa00fc16d70d7000ae56a28d82c47
#
_entry.id   bcfaa00fc16d70d7000ae56a28d82c47
#
_cell.length_a   1.000
_cell.length_b   1.000
_cell.length_c   1.000
_cell.angle_alpha   90.00
_cell.angle_beta   90.00
_cell.angle_gamma   90.00
#
_symmetry.space_group_name_H-M   'P 1'
#
loop_
_entity.id
_entity.type
_entity.pdbx_description
1 polymer ?
#
loop_
_entity_poly.entity_id
_entity_poly.type
_entity_poly.pdbx_seq_one_letter_code
_entity_poly.pdbx_strand_id
1 'polypeptide(L)'
;MAVVEQALAFKDPEGHRVSGILAFPPSHTDRVAILCHGFLSNKNSTTNKVLSTLLLERGIATFRFDFFGQGESEGPFEQITVSLAVKEALAALNFVASKGYRRIGLVGSSFGGLVALLAASEWPALSCLALKCPVPDFPEMLELEFGQHGMAEWKTTGTIPDVTGGPGRVKLQYGFYEDCARHLGYDAAKVITAPTLIVQGDRDEYVPLHQSRRLYDALQSEKRLEILAGADHRFSRPEDLRRMTTILADWMVQHLPAERPEPGRVDDAGASTPA
;
A
#
# COMPACT_ATOMS: atom_id res chain seq x y z
N MET A 1 2.88 25.83 2.83
CA MET A 1 4.33 25.56 2.92
C MET A 1 4.67 24.54 1.87
N ALA A 2 5.86 24.62 1.25
CA ALA A 2 6.27 23.63 0.27
C ALA A 2 6.48 22.26 0.93
N VAL A 3 5.90 21.21 0.36
CA VAL A 3 6.15 19.83 0.75
C VAL A 3 7.60 19.50 0.42
N VAL A 4 8.34 18.97 1.37
CA VAL A 4 9.71 18.53 1.16
C VAL A 4 9.68 17.03 0.81
N GLU A 5 10.07 16.71 -0.41
CA GLU A 5 10.21 15.33 -0.89
C GLU A 5 11.69 15.01 -1.11
N GLN A 6 12.10 13.85 -0.67
CA GLN A 6 13.44 13.29 -0.90
C GLN A 6 13.34 12.00 -1.69
N ALA A 7 13.92 12.00 -2.89
CA ALA A 7 14.11 10.77 -3.64
C ALA A 7 15.17 9.91 -2.94
N LEU A 8 14.86 8.65 -2.73
CA LEU A 8 15.68 7.67 -2.02
C LEU A 8 15.68 6.35 -2.79
N ALA A 9 16.61 5.50 -2.47
CA ALA A 9 16.60 4.11 -2.90
C ALA A 9 17.09 3.22 -1.75
N PHE A 10 16.57 2.01 -1.72
CA PHE A 10 17.03 0.94 -0.84
C PHE A 10 17.19 -0.34 -1.66
N LYS A 11 17.77 -1.37 -1.06
CA LYS A 11 17.87 -2.69 -1.69
C LYS A 11 16.86 -3.64 -1.07
N ASP A 12 16.23 -4.43 -1.91
CA ASP A 12 15.48 -5.59 -1.47
C ASP A 12 16.43 -6.71 -1.00
N PRO A 13 15.92 -7.80 -0.38
CA PRO A 13 16.77 -8.92 0.06
C PRO A 13 17.50 -9.65 -1.08
N GLU A 14 17.07 -9.50 -2.32
CA GLU A 14 17.70 -10.09 -3.51
C GLU A 14 18.77 -9.16 -4.13
N GLY A 15 18.89 -7.94 -3.59
CA GLY A 15 19.89 -6.96 -3.99
C GLY A 15 19.44 -5.97 -5.05
N HIS A 16 18.18 -6.05 -5.53
CA HIS A 16 17.64 -5.11 -6.51
C HIS A 16 17.46 -3.72 -5.88
N ARG A 17 17.68 -2.70 -6.70
CA ARG A 17 17.45 -1.32 -6.30
C ARG A 17 15.96 -0.98 -6.35
N VAL A 18 15.38 -0.63 -5.22
CA VAL A 18 14.01 -0.15 -5.08
C VAL A 18 14.01 1.36 -4.97
N SER A 19 13.31 2.04 -5.89
CA SER A 19 13.20 3.50 -5.92
C SER A 19 12.02 3.97 -5.07
N GLY A 20 12.25 4.97 -4.22
CA GLY A 20 11.23 5.53 -3.33
C GLY A 20 11.31 7.04 -3.19
N ILE A 21 10.26 7.62 -2.62
CA ILE A 21 10.18 9.03 -2.24
C ILE A 21 9.68 9.08 -0.79
N LEU A 22 10.48 9.70 0.06
CA LEU A 22 10.09 10.04 1.43
C LEU A 22 9.70 11.51 1.47
N ALA A 23 8.47 11.78 1.90
CA ALA A 23 7.96 13.13 2.02
C ALA A 23 7.72 13.47 3.49
N PHE A 24 8.06 14.69 3.87
CA PHE A 24 8.08 15.15 5.26
C PHE A 24 7.06 16.25 5.49
N PRO A 25 6.31 16.20 6.61
CA PRO A 25 5.56 17.35 7.08
C PRO A 25 6.53 18.45 7.59
N PRO A 26 6.07 19.68 7.75
CA PRO A 26 6.93 20.78 8.22
C PRO A 26 7.49 20.59 9.62
N SER A 27 6.80 19.84 10.48
CA SER A 27 7.23 19.50 11.84
C SER A 27 7.82 18.09 11.91
N HIS A 28 8.77 17.90 12.81
CA HIS A 28 9.31 16.56 13.09
C HIS A 28 8.19 15.57 13.48
N THR A 29 8.28 14.36 12.96
CA THR A 29 7.33 13.30 13.26
C THR A 29 8.04 11.93 13.24
N ASP A 30 7.62 11.03 14.13
CA ASP A 30 7.99 9.61 14.14
C ASP A 30 6.93 8.73 13.46
N ARG A 31 5.89 9.37 12.85
CA ARG A 31 4.78 8.72 12.18
C ARG A 31 5.02 8.67 10.68
N VAL A 32 4.83 7.51 10.08
CA VAL A 32 4.94 7.37 8.62
C VAL A 32 3.89 6.41 8.07
N ALA A 33 3.35 6.74 6.91
CA ALA A 33 2.54 5.86 6.10
C ALA A 33 3.34 5.38 4.89
N ILE A 34 3.48 4.07 4.71
CA ILE A 34 4.06 3.47 3.50
C ILE A 34 2.94 3.22 2.50
N LEU A 35 3.12 3.64 1.25
CA LEU A 35 2.10 3.55 0.20
C LEU A 35 2.53 2.56 -0.88
N CYS A 36 1.83 1.43 -0.96
CA CYS A 36 2.02 0.34 -1.91
C CYS A 36 1.06 0.51 -3.09
N HIS A 37 1.58 0.79 -4.28
CA HIS A 37 0.78 1.01 -5.49
C HIS A 37 0.23 -0.28 -6.09
N GLY A 38 -0.71 -0.16 -7.04
CA GLY A 38 -1.31 -1.29 -7.75
C GLY A 38 -0.43 -1.86 -8.87
N PHE A 39 -0.92 -2.94 -9.48
CA PHE A 39 -0.28 -3.59 -10.63
C PHE A 39 -0.19 -2.64 -11.83
N LEU A 40 0.91 -2.68 -12.59
CA LEU A 40 1.19 -1.76 -13.72
C LEU A 40 1.05 -0.27 -13.35
N SER A 41 1.42 0.07 -12.12
CA SER A 41 1.37 1.44 -11.60
C SER A 41 2.75 1.87 -11.09
N ASN A 42 2.82 2.93 -10.30
CA ASN A 42 4.08 3.38 -9.70
C ASN A 42 3.82 4.29 -8.47
N LYS A 43 4.89 4.64 -7.76
CA LYS A 43 4.88 5.52 -6.58
C LYS A 43 4.23 6.88 -6.80
N ASN A 44 4.16 7.34 -8.05
CA ASN A 44 3.59 8.64 -8.44
C ASN A 44 2.13 8.54 -8.93
N SER A 45 1.43 7.42 -8.67
CA SER A 45 0.01 7.29 -8.97
C SER A 45 -0.81 8.42 -8.34
N THR A 46 -1.94 8.76 -8.98
CA THR A 46 -2.83 9.84 -8.49
C THR A 46 -3.26 9.58 -7.03
N THR A 47 -3.66 8.35 -6.71
CA THR A 47 -4.04 7.95 -5.34
C THR A 47 -2.91 8.23 -4.35
N ASN A 48 -1.68 7.78 -4.67
CA ASN A 48 -0.54 7.96 -3.76
C ASN A 48 -0.17 9.43 -3.57
N LYS A 49 -0.22 10.25 -4.63
CA LYS A 49 0.06 11.69 -4.52
C LYS A 49 -0.98 12.42 -3.68
N VAL A 50 -2.27 12.18 -3.94
CA VAL A 50 -3.35 12.83 -3.17
C VAL A 50 -3.29 12.40 -1.71
N LEU A 51 -3.14 11.11 -1.44
CA LEU A 51 -3.06 10.60 -0.07
C LEU A 51 -1.81 11.12 0.66
N SER A 52 -0.65 11.18 -0.02
CA SER A 52 0.57 11.77 0.54
C SER A 52 0.34 13.21 0.97
N THR A 53 -0.28 14.05 0.13
CA THR A 53 -0.61 15.43 0.48
C THR A 53 -1.51 15.51 1.71
N LEU A 54 -2.59 14.73 1.75
CA LEU A 54 -3.53 14.71 2.88
C LEU A 54 -2.88 14.27 4.19
N LEU A 55 -1.96 13.32 4.17
CA LEU A 55 -1.26 12.81 5.35
C LEU A 55 -0.21 13.82 5.85
N LEU A 56 0.54 14.44 4.93
CA LEU A 56 1.52 15.48 5.28
C LEU A 56 0.87 16.69 5.94
N GLU A 57 -0.29 17.13 5.48
CA GLU A 57 -1.08 18.20 6.11
C GLU A 57 -1.51 17.85 7.54
N ARG A 58 -1.60 16.54 7.85
CA ARG A 58 -1.94 16.01 9.18
C ARG A 58 -0.72 15.61 10.02
N GLY A 59 0.49 15.99 9.56
CA GLY A 59 1.75 15.76 10.27
C GLY A 59 2.23 14.32 10.22
N ILE A 60 1.82 13.52 9.25
CA ILE A 60 2.28 12.16 9.01
C ILE A 60 3.20 12.15 7.79
N ALA A 61 4.43 11.67 7.93
CA ALA A 61 5.34 11.46 6.82
C ALA A 61 4.80 10.36 5.90
N THR A 62 5.19 10.38 4.62
CA THR A 62 4.80 9.32 3.69
C THR A 62 6.01 8.77 2.97
N PHE A 63 6.06 7.45 2.83
CA PHE A 63 7.04 6.76 2.01
C PHE A 63 6.33 5.98 0.92
N ARG A 64 6.55 6.34 -0.33
CA ARG A 64 6.01 5.66 -1.50
C ARG A 64 7.14 5.14 -2.36
N PHE A 65 7.06 3.90 -2.80
CA PHE A 65 8.11 3.23 -3.57
C PHE A 65 7.53 2.49 -4.77
N ASP A 66 8.37 2.17 -5.73
CA ASP A 66 8.01 1.36 -6.89
C ASP A 66 8.38 -0.11 -6.63
N PHE A 67 7.46 -1.02 -6.92
CA PHE A 67 7.76 -2.44 -6.93
C PHE A 67 8.70 -2.83 -8.09
N PHE A 68 9.36 -3.97 -7.97
CA PHE A 68 10.26 -4.55 -8.95
C PHE A 68 9.69 -4.47 -10.38
N GLY A 69 10.51 -3.98 -11.31
CA GLY A 69 10.17 -3.83 -12.71
C GLY A 69 9.12 -2.77 -13.01
N GLN A 70 8.71 -1.96 -12.02
CA GLN A 70 7.73 -0.89 -12.19
C GLN A 70 8.36 0.47 -11.85
N GLY A 71 7.86 1.53 -12.49
CA GLY A 71 8.35 2.88 -12.29
C GLY A 71 9.85 3.02 -12.53
N GLU A 72 10.62 3.35 -11.49
CA GLU A 72 12.07 3.54 -11.54
C GLU A 72 12.84 2.46 -10.73
N SER A 73 12.17 1.43 -10.24
CA SER A 73 12.81 0.29 -9.59
C SER A 73 13.43 -0.65 -10.62
N GLU A 74 14.48 -1.36 -10.19
CA GLU A 74 15.18 -2.34 -11.03
C GLU A 74 14.28 -3.52 -11.41
N GLY A 75 14.71 -4.19 -12.47
CA GLY A 75 14.20 -5.47 -12.91
C GLY A 75 13.31 -5.39 -14.15
N PRO A 76 13.17 -6.52 -14.86
CA PRO A 76 12.19 -6.65 -15.91
C PRO A 76 10.81 -6.96 -15.28
N PHE A 77 9.80 -6.15 -15.61
CA PHE A 77 8.44 -6.30 -15.09
C PHE A 77 7.87 -7.72 -15.27
N GLU A 78 8.21 -8.38 -16.37
CA GLU A 78 7.73 -9.73 -16.67
C GLU A 78 8.12 -10.80 -15.64
N GLN A 79 9.06 -10.52 -14.76
CA GLN A 79 9.54 -11.43 -13.70
C GLN A 79 9.01 -11.07 -12.30
N ILE A 80 8.13 -10.09 -12.19
CA ILE A 80 7.53 -9.75 -10.90
C ILE A 80 6.80 -10.95 -10.31
N THR A 81 6.82 -11.08 -8.98
CA THR A 81 6.04 -12.06 -8.22
C THR A 81 5.44 -11.41 -6.98
N VAL A 82 4.39 -12.00 -6.40
CA VAL A 82 3.85 -11.56 -5.11
C VAL A 82 4.89 -11.76 -4.01
N SER A 83 5.60 -12.90 -4.03
CA SER A 83 6.69 -13.20 -3.08
C SER A 83 7.76 -12.11 -3.05
N LEU A 84 8.20 -11.64 -4.23
CA LEU A 84 9.21 -10.57 -4.32
C LEU A 84 8.64 -9.24 -3.82
N ALA A 85 7.43 -8.88 -4.24
CA ALA A 85 6.78 -7.64 -3.81
C ALA A 85 6.56 -7.58 -2.28
N VAL A 86 6.24 -8.71 -1.64
CA VAL A 86 6.15 -8.80 -0.18
C VAL A 86 7.51 -8.56 0.48
N LYS A 87 8.59 -9.16 -0.04
CA LYS A 87 9.96 -8.89 0.44
C LYS A 87 10.33 -7.41 0.31
N GLU A 88 9.94 -6.75 -0.78
CA GLU A 88 10.16 -5.32 -0.98
C GLU A 88 9.36 -4.47 0.02
N ALA A 89 8.10 -4.82 0.30
CA ALA A 89 7.29 -4.14 1.31
C ALA A 89 7.87 -4.30 2.72
N LEU A 90 8.36 -5.49 3.08
CA LEU A 90 9.06 -5.74 4.33
C LEU A 90 10.40 -4.97 4.41
N ALA A 91 11.14 -4.89 3.30
CA ALA A 91 12.34 -4.07 3.21
C ALA A 91 12.03 -2.58 3.38
N ALA A 92 10.91 -2.09 2.82
CA ALA A 92 10.44 -0.72 3.00
C ALA A 92 10.07 -0.43 4.47
N LEU A 93 9.41 -1.37 5.16
CA LEU A 93 9.13 -1.28 6.60
C LEU A 93 10.43 -1.17 7.42
N ASN A 94 11.40 -2.06 7.18
CA ASN A 94 12.72 -2.01 7.82
C ASN A 94 13.43 -0.69 7.51
N PHE A 95 13.38 -0.21 6.26
CA PHE A 95 14.02 1.01 5.84
C PHE A 95 13.48 2.23 6.60
N VAL A 96 12.17 2.42 6.70
CA VAL A 96 11.61 3.55 7.45
C VAL A 96 11.84 3.41 8.95
N ALA A 97 11.78 2.20 9.51
CA ALA A 97 12.12 1.96 10.91
C ALA A 97 13.56 2.33 11.22
N SER A 98 14.51 2.02 10.32
CA SER A 98 15.93 2.42 10.45
C SER A 98 16.16 3.94 10.38
N LYS A 99 15.20 4.70 9.82
CA LYS A 99 15.20 6.17 9.79
C LYS A 99 14.63 6.79 11.08
N GLY A 100 14.19 5.98 12.04
CA GLY A 100 13.67 6.44 13.33
C GLY A 100 12.15 6.56 13.40
N TYR A 101 11.42 6.16 12.34
CA TYR A 101 9.96 6.09 12.41
C TYR A 101 9.54 4.91 13.29
N ARG A 102 8.66 5.18 14.26
CA ARG A 102 8.21 4.17 15.25
C ARG A 102 6.74 3.79 15.06
N ARG A 103 5.93 4.73 14.58
CA ARG A 103 4.50 4.53 14.29
C ARG A 103 4.35 4.43 12.78
N ILE A 104 4.24 3.19 12.32
CA ILE A 104 4.25 2.86 10.91
C ILE A 104 2.91 2.28 10.52
N GLY A 105 2.26 2.89 9.51
CA GLY A 105 1.08 2.34 8.89
C GLY A 105 1.36 1.93 7.44
N LEU A 106 0.62 0.95 6.94
CA LEU A 106 0.64 0.55 5.53
C LEU A 106 -0.65 0.96 4.83
N VAL A 107 -0.53 1.46 3.61
CA VAL A 107 -1.65 1.63 2.68
C VAL A 107 -1.36 0.85 1.41
N GLY A 108 -2.27 -0.04 1.02
CA GLY A 108 -2.13 -0.85 -0.19
C GLY A 108 -3.30 -0.67 -1.15
N SER A 109 -3.00 -0.54 -2.45
CA SER A 109 -3.99 -0.39 -3.51
C SER A 109 -3.96 -1.59 -4.45
N SER A 110 -5.10 -2.30 -4.62
CA SER A 110 -5.23 -3.43 -5.55
C SER A 110 -4.17 -4.51 -5.29
N PHE A 111 -3.26 -4.78 -6.22
CA PHE A 111 -2.08 -5.64 -6.02
C PHE A 111 -1.28 -5.23 -4.77
N GLY A 112 -0.97 -3.94 -4.64
CA GLY A 112 -0.31 -3.42 -3.42
C GLY A 112 -1.14 -3.64 -2.16
N GLY A 113 -2.46 -3.84 -2.28
CA GLY A 113 -3.36 -4.22 -1.19
C GLY A 113 -3.12 -5.65 -0.71
N LEU A 114 -2.94 -6.61 -1.63
CA LEU A 114 -2.52 -7.97 -1.28
C LEU A 114 -1.13 -7.96 -0.64
N VAL A 115 -0.18 -7.27 -1.25
CA VAL A 115 1.20 -7.18 -0.73
C VAL A 115 1.23 -6.58 0.67
N ALA A 116 0.49 -5.48 0.90
CA ALA A 116 0.41 -4.85 2.23
C ALA A 116 -0.24 -5.76 3.27
N LEU A 117 -1.25 -6.53 2.88
CA LEU A 117 -1.91 -7.51 3.74
C LEU A 117 -0.94 -8.63 4.15
N LEU A 118 -0.21 -9.20 3.19
CA LEU A 118 0.80 -10.24 3.45
C LEU A 118 1.95 -9.70 4.30
N ALA A 119 2.49 -8.52 3.98
CA ALA A 119 3.54 -7.89 4.78
C ALA A 119 3.07 -7.57 6.21
N ALA A 120 1.81 -7.14 6.40
CA ALA A 120 1.25 -6.87 7.72
C ALA A 120 1.15 -8.14 8.59
N SER A 121 0.90 -9.32 7.99
CA SER A 121 0.88 -10.58 8.72
C SER A 121 2.26 -11.02 9.24
N GLU A 122 3.34 -10.51 8.62
CA GLU A 122 4.74 -10.77 9.00
C GLU A 122 5.35 -9.64 9.85
N TRP A 123 4.61 -8.52 10.04
CA TRP A 123 5.08 -7.35 10.80
C TRP A 123 4.13 -6.98 11.95
N PRO A 124 4.19 -7.69 13.09
CA PRO A 124 3.27 -7.49 14.22
C PRO A 124 3.31 -6.09 14.85
N ALA A 125 4.39 -5.34 14.63
CA ALA A 125 4.55 -3.97 15.12
C ALA A 125 3.85 -2.91 14.25
N LEU A 126 3.09 -3.31 13.23
CA LEU A 126 2.34 -2.39 12.39
C LEU A 126 1.26 -1.67 13.20
N SER A 127 1.19 -0.34 13.09
CA SER A 127 0.21 0.45 13.81
C SER A 127 -1.19 0.36 13.19
N CYS A 128 -1.29 0.33 11.87
CA CYS A 128 -2.56 0.17 11.15
C CYS A 128 -2.34 -0.20 9.67
N LEU A 129 -3.40 -0.74 9.07
CA LEU A 129 -3.48 -1.13 7.67
C LEU A 129 -4.69 -0.47 7.01
N ALA A 130 -4.53 0.09 5.81
CA ALA A 130 -5.62 0.62 5.01
C ALA A 130 -5.53 0.08 3.57
N LEU A 131 -6.61 -0.49 3.08
CA LEU A 131 -6.64 -1.22 1.82
C LEU A 131 -7.68 -0.59 0.86
N LYS A 132 -7.24 -0.23 -0.33
CA LYS A 132 -8.09 0.26 -1.41
C LYS A 132 -8.27 -0.84 -2.45
N CYS A 133 -9.50 -1.33 -2.63
CA CYS A 133 -9.83 -2.42 -3.56
C CYS A 133 -8.80 -3.56 -3.52
N PRO A 134 -8.48 -4.14 -2.34
CA PRO A 134 -7.47 -5.18 -2.24
C PRO A 134 -7.87 -6.42 -3.05
N VAL A 135 -6.88 -7.18 -3.52
CA VAL A 135 -7.09 -8.44 -4.25
C VAL A 135 -6.60 -9.61 -3.38
N PRO A 136 -7.34 -10.02 -2.34
CA PRO A 136 -6.90 -11.10 -1.45
C PRO A 136 -6.84 -12.48 -2.13
N ASP A 137 -7.53 -12.65 -3.25
CA ASP A 137 -7.50 -13.84 -4.09
C ASP A 137 -7.17 -13.42 -5.54
N PHE A 138 -5.89 -13.26 -5.79
CA PHE A 138 -5.41 -12.83 -7.10
C PHE A 138 -5.65 -13.87 -8.20
N PRO A 139 -5.48 -15.19 -7.94
CA PRO A 139 -5.85 -16.23 -8.90
C PRO A 139 -7.30 -16.12 -9.39
N GLU A 140 -8.26 -16.01 -8.46
CA GLU A 140 -9.67 -15.86 -8.83
C GLU A 140 -9.90 -14.63 -9.72
N MET A 141 -9.30 -13.49 -9.37
CA MET A 141 -9.42 -12.27 -10.15
C MET A 141 -8.86 -12.44 -11.57
N LEU A 142 -7.68 -13.06 -11.72
CA LEU A 142 -7.07 -13.32 -13.03
C LEU A 142 -7.89 -14.31 -13.88
N GLU A 143 -8.43 -15.35 -13.26
CA GLU A 143 -9.28 -16.33 -13.93
C GLU A 143 -10.60 -15.72 -14.41
N LEU A 144 -11.20 -14.83 -13.61
CA LEU A 144 -12.39 -14.10 -14.00
C LEU A 144 -12.11 -13.10 -15.14
N GLU A 145 -10.97 -12.41 -15.10
CA GLU A 145 -10.58 -11.41 -16.09
C GLU A 145 -10.23 -12.05 -17.44
N PHE A 146 -9.45 -13.13 -17.44
CA PHE A 146 -8.92 -13.72 -18.67
C PHE A 146 -9.71 -14.92 -19.15
N GLY A 147 -10.48 -15.58 -18.30
CA GLY A 147 -11.19 -16.83 -18.61
C GLY A 147 -10.22 -17.97 -18.97
N GLN A 148 -10.76 -19.17 -19.23
CA GLN A 148 -9.94 -20.36 -19.53
C GLN A 148 -9.04 -20.17 -20.76
N HIS A 149 -9.55 -19.52 -21.79
CA HIS A 149 -8.81 -19.30 -23.04
C HIS A 149 -7.63 -18.32 -22.83
N GLY A 150 -7.89 -17.17 -22.18
CA GLY A 150 -6.85 -16.17 -21.91
C GLY A 150 -5.78 -16.69 -20.96
N MET A 151 -6.15 -17.49 -19.95
CA MET A 151 -5.18 -18.14 -19.06
C MET A 151 -4.28 -19.14 -19.81
N ALA A 152 -4.84 -19.93 -20.73
CA ALA A 152 -4.07 -20.86 -21.57
C ALA A 152 -3.15 -20.11 -22.55
N GLU A 153 -3.63 -19.04 -23.16
CA GLU A 153 -2.84 -18.16 -24.03
C GLU A 153 -1.68 -17.52 -23.26
N TRP A 154 -1.95 -16.95 -22.08
CA TRP A 154 -0.91 -16.38 -21.22
C TRP A 154 0.18 -17.41 -20.89
N LYS A 155 -0.20 -18.61 -20.48
CA LYS A 155 0.75 -19.69 -20.18
C LYS A 155 1.66 -20.02 -21.35
N THR A 156 1.15 -19.91 -22.58
CA THR A 156 1.88 -20.23 -23.81
C THR A 156 2.75 -19.07 -24.28
N THR A 157 2.25 -17.84 -24.20
CA THR A 157 2.86 -16.66 -24.81
C THR A 157 3.71 -15.83 -23.83
N GLY A 158 3.52 -15.99 -22.51
CA GLY A 158 4.14 -15.13 -21.51
C GLY A 158 3.65 -13.67 -21.56
N THR A 159 2.45 -13.43 -22.13
CA THR A 159 1.87 -12.08 -22.27
C THR A 159 0.42 -12.04 -21.84
N ILE A 160 0.00 -10.93 -21.25
CA ILE A 160 -1.38 -10.65 -20.85
C ILE A 160 -1.90 -9.41 -21.59
N PRO A 161 -3.23 -9.21 -21.69
CA PRO A 161 -3.79 -7.91 -22.08
C PRO A 161 -3.28 -6.80 -21.14
N ASP A 162 -3.20 -5.57 -21.65
CA ASP A 162 -2.90 -4.42 -20.79
C ASP A 162 -4.12 -4.08 -19.93
N VAL A 163 -4.13 -4.56 -18.69
CA VAL A 163 -5.20 -4.32 -17.70
C VAL A 163 -5.31 -2.86 -17.26
N THR A 164 -4.41 -1.98 -17.72
CA THR A 164 -4.54 -0.54 -17.47
C THR A 164 -5.46 0.16 -18.46
N GLY A 165 -6.02 -0.58 -19.40
CA GLY A 165 -6.94 -0.07 -20.43
C GLY A 165 -6.25 0.39 -21.70
N GLY A 166 -4.95 0.12 -21.87
CA GLY A 166 -4.24 0.30 -23.11
C GLY A 166 -4.61 -0.78 -24.14
N PRO A 167 -4.43 -0.51 -25.46
CA PRO A 167 -4.74 -1.48 -26.50
C PRO A 167 -3.65 -2.57 -26.67
N GLY A 168 -2.59 -2.50 -25.88
CA GLY A 168 -1.41 -3.35 -26.00
C GLY A 168 -1.48 -4.64 -25.20
N ARG A 169 -0.39 -5.39 -25.29
CA ARG A 169 -0.13 -6.57 -24.44
C ARG A 169 1.11 -6.31 -23.61
N VAL A 170 1.12 -6.85 -22.41
CA VAL A 170 2.22 -6.71 -21.46
C VAL A 170 2.88 -8.07 -21.28
N LYS A 171 4.20 -8.12 -21.33
CA LYS A 171 4.95 -9.32 -20.99
C LYS A 171 4.81 -9.57 -19.49
N LEU A 172 4.40 -10.78 -19.13
CA LEU A 172 4.33 -11.27 -17.76
C LEU A 172 4.49 -12.78 -17.77
N GLN A 173 5.49 -13.30 -17.09
CA GLN A 173 5.71 -14.74 -17.00
C GLN A 173 4.55 -15.39 -16.22
N TYR A 174 4.13 -16.57 -16.67
CA TYR A 174 3.03 -17.32 -16.01
C TYR A 174 3.37 -17.74 -14.58
N GLY A 175 4.67 -17.76 -14.22
CA GLY A 175 5.14 -17.90 -12.84
C GLY A 175 4.56 -16.90 -11.86
N PHE A 176 4.10 -15.73 -12.32
CA PHE A 176 3.35 -14.78 -11.52
C PHE A 176 2.05 -15.41 -10.97
N TYR A 177 1.25 -16.05 -11.84
CA TYR A 177 0.03 -16.74 -11.43
C TYR A 177 0.32 -17.89 -10.47
N GLU A 178 1.35 -18.69 -10.76
CA GLU A 178 1.76 -19.81 -9.92
C GLU A 178 2.23 -19.34 -8.54
N ASP A 179 2.85 -18.16 -8.47
CA ASP A 179 3.23 -17.53 -7.22
C ASP A 179 2.01 -16.98 -6.47
N CYS A 180 1.08 -16.30 -7.15
CA CYS A 180 -0.16 -15.82 -6.56
C CYS A 180 -0.96 -16.93 -5.86
N ALA A 181 -1.01 -18.13 -6.44
CA ALA A 181 -1.72 -19.26 -5.90
C ALA A 181 -1.20 -19.74 -4.51
N ARG A 182 0.01 -19.33 -4.13
CA ARG A 182 0.61 -19.60 -2.81
C ARG A 182 0.31 -18.49 -1.78
N HIS A 183 -0.32 -17.39 -2.19
CA HIS A 183 -0.46 -16.18 -1.39
C HIS A 183 -1.92 -15.73 -1.30
N LEU A 184 -2.75 -16.52 -0.59
CA LEU A 184 -4.13 -16.11 -0.33
C LEU A 184 -4.18 -15.13 0.84
N GLY A 185 -4.67 -13.92 0.58
CA GLY A 185 -4.76 -12.86 1.59
C GLY A 185 -5.69 -13.20 2.77
N TYR A 186 -6.63 -14.12 2.57
CA TYR A 186 -7.55 -14.56 3.63
C TYR A 186 -6.84 -15.28 4.78
N ASP A 187 -5.75 -16.02 4.50
CA ASP A 187 -4.99 -16.69 5.55
C ASP A 187 -4.11 -15.70 6.30
N ALA A 188 -3.49 -14.73 5.62
CA ALA A 188 -2.78 -13.63 6.24
C ALA A 188 -3.70 -12.81 7.16
N ALA A 189 -4.94 -12.55 6.74
CA ALA A 189 -5.90 -11.77 7.52
C ALA A 189 -6.19 -12.34 8.92
N LYS A 190 -6.12 -13.66 9.08
CA LYS A 190 -6.40 -14.33 10.36
C LYS A 190 -5.39 -14.03 11.46
N VAL A 191 -4.19 -13.62 11.11
CA VAL A 191 -3.09 -13.36 12.05
C VAL A 191 -2.74 -11.88 12.20
N ILE A 192 -3.35 -11.00 11.40
CA ILE A 192 -3.13 -9.56 11.49
C ILE A 192 -3.77 -9.01 12.75
N THR A 193 -2.96 -8.35 13.58
CA THR A 193 -3.40 -7.67 14.81
C THR A 193 -3.64 -6.18 14.62
N ALA A 194 -3.05 -5.57 13.59
CA ALA A 194 -3.21 -4.16 13.29
C ALA A 194 -4.66 -3.82 12.89
N PRO A 195 -5.23 -2.72 13.40
CA PRO A 195 -6.51 -2.20 12.92
C PRO A 195 -6.52 -2.06 11.41
N THR A 196 -7.54 -2.61 10.73
CA THR A 196 -7.58 -2.74 9.27
C THR A 196 -8.83 -2.12 8.67
N LEU A 197 -8.64 -1.16 7.75
CA LEU A 197 -9.68 -0.58 6.92
C LEU A 197 -9.64 -1.18 5.51
N ILE A 198 -10.82 -1.49 4.96
CA ILE A 198 -11.02 -1.84 3.56
C ILE A 198 -11.95 -0.81 2.93
N VAL A 199 -11.57 -0.23 1.78
CA VAL A 199 -12.41 0.66 0.98
C VAL A 199 -12.56 0.06 -0.41
N GLN A 200 -13.80 -0.15 -0.86
CA GLN A 200 -14.09 -0.71 -2.18
C GLN A 200 -15.27 0.00 -2.85
N GLY A 201 -15.21 0.14 -4.17
CA GLY A 201 -16.34 0.54 -4.98
C GLY A 201 -17.29 -0.64 -5.23
N ASP A 202 -18.61 -0.40 -5.26
CA ASP A 202 -19.59 -1.46 -5.57
C ASP A 202 -19.72 -1.74 -7.08
N ARG A 203 -19.05 -0.92 -7.92
CA ARG A 203 -18.92 -1.12 -9.36
C ARG A 203 -17.50 -1.39 -9.80
N ASP A 204 -16.71 -1.99 -8.89
CA ASP A 204 -15.36 -2.44 -9.19
C ASP A 204 -15.42 -3.54 -10.26
N GLU A 205 -14.87 -3.23 -11.44
CA GLU A 205 -14.92 -4.10 -12.62
C GLU A 205 -13.84 -5.18 -12.61
N TYR A 206 -12.82 -5.06 -11.72
CA TYR A 206 -11.71 -6.01 -11.62
C TYR A 206 -11.83 -6.91 -10.40
N VAL A 207 -12.10 -6.33 -9.24
CA VAL A 207 -12.12 -7.08 -7.97
C VAL A 207 -13.54 -7.29 -7.51
N PRO A 208 -14.06 -8.53 -7.53
CA PRO A 208 -15.41 -8.82 -7.06
C PRO A 208 -15.61 -8.41 -5.60
N LEU A 209 -16.71 -7.74 -5.29
CA LEU A 209 -17.01 -7.24 -3.95
C LEU A 209 -17.03 -8.35 -2.88
N HIS A 210 -17.33 -9.60 -3.27
CA HIS A 210 -17.30 -10.71 -2.33
C HIS A 210 -15.91 -10.98 -1.77
N GLN A 211 -14.83 -10.66 -2.51
CA GLN A 211 -13.46 -10.79 -2.02
C GLN A 211 -13.20 -9.86 -0.82
N SER A 212 -13.60 -8.59 -0.90
CA SER A 212 -13.48 -7.66 0.23
C SER A 212 -14.35 -8.04 1.41
N ARG A 213 -15.55 -8.57 1.18
CA ARG A 213 -16.41 -9.06 2.26
C ARG A 213 -15.80 -10.26 2.96
N ARG A 214 -15.33 -11.25 2.20
CA ARG A 214 -14.63 -12.43 2.75
C ARG A 214 -13.35 -12.05 3.50
N LEU A 215 -12.61 -11.06 2.98
CA LEU A 215 -11.44 -10.52 3.67
C LEU A 215 -11.83 -9.88 5.01
N TYR A 216 -12.88 -9.04 4.99
CA TYR A 216 -13.41 -8.43 6.21
C TYR A 216 -13.80 -9.49 7.24
N ASP A 217 -14.49 -10.56 6.83
CA ASP A 217 -14.90 -11.63 7.73
C ASP A 217 -13.71 -12.38 8.33
N ALA A 218 -12.63 -12.57 7.55
CA ALA A 218 -11.41 -13.26 7.98
C ALA A 218 -10.56 -12.49 9.01
N LEU A 219 -10.57 -11.17 8.94
CA LEU A 219 -9.83 -10.31 9.88
C LEU A 219 -10.32 -10.51 11.33
N GLN A 220 -9.39 -10.58 12.29
CA GLN A 220 -9.68 -10.74 13.71
C GLN A 220 -9.40 -9.46 14.54
N SER A 221 -8.69 -8.50 13.97
CA SER A 221 -8.40 -7.20 14.57
C SER A 221 -9.58 -6.24 14.50
N GLU A 222 -9.46 -5.05 15.08
CA GLU A 222 -10.37 -3.93 14.78
C GLU A 222 -10.43 -3.75 13.26
N LYS A 223 -11.64 -3.72 12.71
CA LYS A 223 -11.83 -3.73 11.26
C LYS A 223 -12.99 -2.86 10.81
N ARG A 224 -12.86 -2.29 9.61
CA ARG A 224 -13.90 -1.49 8.97
C ARG A 224 -13.93 -1.77 7.48
N LEU A 225 -15.13 -1.92 6.91
CA LEU A 225 -15.37 -2.05 5.48
C LEU A 225 -16.25 -0.88 5.01
N GLU A 226 -15.72 -0.08 4.09
CA GLU A 226 -16.42 1.02 3.44
C GLU A 226 -16.69 0.67 1.99
N ILE A 227 -17.97 0.60 1.63
CA ILE A 227 -18.40 0.37 0.25
C ILE A 227 -18.89 1.70 -0.32
N LEU A 228 -18.23 2.20 -1.37
CA LEU A 228 -18.59 3.44 -2.04
C LEU A 228 -19.52 3.14 -3.21
N ALA A 229 -20.78 3.56 -3.07
CA ALA A 229 -21.80 3.32 -4.06
C ALA A 229 -21.48 4.01 -5.41
N GLY A 230 -21.53 3.25 -6.50
CA GLY A 230 -21.29 3.69 -7.87
C GLY A 230 -19.82 3.91 -8.21
N ALA A 231 -18.88 3.66 -7.31
CA ALA A 231 -17.46 3.83 -7.56
C ALA A 231 -16.88 2.60 -8.28
N ASP A 232 -16.04 2.86 -9.29
CA ASP A 232 -15.25 1.87 -10.03
C ASP A 232 -13.93 1.51 -9.29
N HIS A 233 -13.17 0.56 -9.83
CA HIS A 233 -11.88 0.13 -9.26
C HIS A 233 -10.89 1.28 -9.07
N ARG A 234 -10.85 2.21 -10.01
CA ARG A 234 -9.88 3.32 -10.06
C ARG A 234 -10.35 4.55 -9.28
N PHE A 235 -11.61 4.59 -8.88
CA PHE A 235 -12.26 5.80 -8.35
C PHE A 235 -12.10 6.95 -9.34
N SER A 236 -12.48 6.69 -10.60
CA SER A 236 -12.24 7.59 -11.74
C SER A 236 -12.96 8.93 -11.61
N ARG A 237 -14.09 8.99 -10.90
CA ARG A 237 -14.77 10.25 -10.64
C ARG A 237 -14.04 11.05 -9.55
N PRO A 238 -13.82 12.36 -9.73
CA PRO A 238 -13.10 13.18 -8.75
C PRO A 238 -13.69 13.16 -7.33
N GLU A 239 -15.02 13.07 -7.21
CA GLU A 239 -15.71 12.96 -5.92
C GLU A 239 -15.42 11.64 -5.22
N ASP A 240 -15.38 10.52 -5.97
CA ASP A 240 -15.08 9.19 -5.42
C ASP A 240 -13.61 9.12 -4.98
N LEU A 241 -12.69 9.62 -5.80
CA LEU A 241 -11.27 9.71 -5.44
C LEU A 241 -11.08 10.51 -4.15
N ARG A 242 -11.73 11.69 -4.03
CA ARG A 242 -11.65 12.53 -2.84
C ARG A 242 -12.21 11.81 -1.62
N ARG A 243 -13.40 11.20 -1.74
CA ARG A 243 -14.05 10.49 -0.65
C ARG A 243 -13.20 9.32 -0.17
N MET A 244 -12.72 8.48 -1.09
CA MET A 244 -11.87 7.33 -0.78
C MET A 244 -10.57 7.75 -0.10
N THR A 245 -9.84 8.74 -0.65
CA THR A 245 -8.57 9.20 -0.08
C THR A 245 -8.75 9.87 1.28
N THR A 246 -9.86 10.58 1.50
CA THR A 246 -10.21 11.14 2.81
C THR A 246 -10.43 10.03 3.84
N ILE A 247 -11.22 9.00 3.50
CA ILE A 247 -11.47 7.85 4.39
C ILE A 247 -10.16 7.15 4.78
N LEU A 248 -9.27 6.90 3.81
CA LEU A 248 -7.95 6.31 4.07
C LEU A 248 -7.10 7.20 4.97
N ALA A 249 -7.05 8.51 4.70
CA ALA A 249 -6.27 9.46 5.49
C ALA A 249 -6.79 9.58 6.94
N ASP A 250 -8.10 9.64 7.12
CA ASP A 250 -8.73 9.72 8.45
C ASP A 250 -8.44 8.48 9.29
N TRP A 251 -8.47 7.28 8.67
CA TRP A 251 -8.07 6.03 9.32
C TRP A 251 -6.62 6.06 9.77
N MET A 252 -5.71 6.50 8.90
CA MET A 252 -4.29 6.63 9.24
C MET A 252 -4.07 7.62 10.39
N VAL A 253 -4.77 8.75 10.41
CA VAL A 253 -4.69 9.73 11.50
C VAL A 253 -5.19 9.16 12.82
N GLN A 254 -6.30 8.43 12.79
CA GLN A 254 -6.88 7.79 13.97
C GLN A 254 -5.91 6.79 14.61
N HIS A 255 -5.22 5.99 13.82
CA HIS A 255 -4.37 4.89 14.28
C HIS A 255 -2.86 5.21 14.29
N LEU A 256 -2.47 6.39 13.83
CA LEU A 256 -1.13 6.96 14.01
C LEU A 256 -1.24 8.25 14.85
N PRO A 257 -1.61 8.19 16.14
CA PRO A 257 -1.79 9.38 16.97
C PRO A 257 -0.48 10.14 17.14
N ALA A 258 -0.54 11.47 17.26
CA ALA A 258 0.60 12.28 17.67
C ALA A 258 1.03 11.90 19.09
N GLU A 259 2.32 12.03 19.42
CA GLU A 259 2.73 11.96 20.83
C GLU A 259 1.96 13.01 21.64
N ARG A 260 1.42 12.59 22.76
CA ARG A 260 1.01 13.58 23.74
C ARG A 260 2.30 14.21 24.27
N PRO A 261 2.42 15.56 24.31
CA PRO A 261 3.53 16.17 24.99
C PRO A 261 3.56 15.62 26.42
N GLU A 262 4.72 15.11 26.85
CA GLU A 262 4.88 14.70 28.24
C GLU A 262 4.54 15.88 29.14
N PRO A 263 3.63 15.73 30.12
CA PRO A 263 3.39 16.79 31.08
C PRO A 263 4.64 16.94 31.95
N GLY A 264 5.49 17.95 31.65
CA GLY A 264 6.52 18.38 32.58
C GLY A 264 7.98 18.28 32.16
N ARG A 265 8.35 18.64 30.94
CA ARG A 265 9.67 19.21 30.69
C ARG A 265 9.56 20.72 30.74
N VAL A 266 9.62 21.27 31.96
CA VAL A 266 9.93 22.70 32.16
C VAL A 266 11.39 22.84 31.75
N ASP A 267 11.63 23.56 30.64
CA ASP A 267 12.97 24.00 30.26
C ASP A 267 13.51 24.88 31.41
N ASP A 268 14.41 24.33 32.20
CA ASP A 268 15.15 25.03 33.26
C ASP A 268 16.20 25.92 32.57
N ALA A 269 15.72 26.93 31.86
CA ALA A 269 16.52 27.99 31.30
C ALA A 269 16.31 29.25 32.14
N GLY A 270 17.12 29.46 33.15
CA GLY A 270 17.17 30.78 33.77
C GLY A 270 17.41 30.83 35.27
N ALA A 271 18.50 30.31 35.75
CA ALA A 271 19.08 30.83 37.02
C ALA A 271 20.33 31.67 36.68
N SER A 272 20.09 32.90 36.27
CA SER A 272 21.13 33.95 36.33
C SER A 272 21.27 34.34 37.80
N THR A 273 22.42 34.06 38.34
CA THR A 273 22.89 34.58 39.66
C THR A 273 23.26 36.05 39.51
N PRO A 274 22.80 36.96 40.34
CA PRO A 274 23.35 38.31 40.41
C PRO A 274 24.47 38.40 41.44
N ALA A 275 25.41 39.30 41.12
CA ALA A 275 26.51 39.94 41.87
C ALA A 275 27.75 39.15 42.19
#